data_5010034bd75a5fb4dc650f6dd8ca34e7
#
_entry.id   5010034bd75a5fb4dc650f6dd8ca34e7
#
_cell.length_a   1.000
_cell.length_b   1.000
_cell.length_c   1.000
_cell.angle_alpha   90.00
_cell.angle_beta   90.00
_cell.angle_gamma   90.00
#
_symmetry.space_group_name_H-M   'P 1'
#
loop_
_entity.id
_entity.type
_entity.pdbx_description
1 polymer ?
#
loop_
_entity_poly.entity_id
_entity_poly.type
_entity_poly.pdbx_seq_one_letter_code
_entity_poly.pdbx_strand_id
1 'polypeptide(L)'
;MDVNSMAILILLGSFFLMIMLRFPIAYAVALSSVFCLMAQGLPLTTICQQMVKGISSFSLMAVPFFITMGCLMGSGGISEKLIALANACVGWMRGGMAMVNIVASYFFGGISGSASADTASLGSILIPMMVDQGYDGDFSTAVTITSSCEGLLVPPSHNMVIYATTAGGISVGSLFLAGYVPGALLAASLMVGSYIISVKRNYPKGDKFSMKNLLKQLSVSFWALAAVLIVVFGVVGGVFTATESAAVAVIYSLIVSVFIYKGLDWKGVWRVLGECVDTLSIVLILIATSSIFGYCLTRLHGPDLAAQAIVGLTDNPILIALLLNLILLVLGCIMDMAPIILIATPILLPIATSIGIDPIQFGIMVVLNCGIGLLTPPVGAVLFIGSAVAKIPMEKVVKATLPFYLCMIITLLLITFVPGISLWLPSVFAH
;
A
#
# COMPACT_ATOMS: atom_id res chain seq x y z
N MET A 1 -18.37 -18.30 -31.42
CA MET A 1 -18.05 -17.41 -30.26
C MET A 1 -18.75 -16.09 -30.52
N ASP A 2 -19.50 -15.60 -29.54
CA ASP A 2 -20.14 -14.30 -29.65
C ASP A 2 -19.06 -13.21 -29.67
N VAL A 3 -19.37 -12.09 -30.35
CA VAL A 3 -18.43 -10.94 -30.47
C VAL A 3 -17.88 -10.49 -29.09
N ASN A 4 -18.71 -10.57 -28.07
CA ASN A 4 -18.30 -10.22 -26.69
C ASN A 4 -17.29 -11.21 -26.14
N SER A 5 -17.46 -12.51 -26.32
CA SER A 5 -16.50 -13.52 -25.83
C SER A 5 -15.15 -13.40 -26.53
N MET A 6 -15.15 -13.07 -27.84
CA MET A 6 -13.92 -12.82 -28.58
C MET A 6 -13.22 -11.54 -28.09
N ALA A 7 -13.97 -10.47 -27.84
CA ALA A 7 -13.42 -9.20 -27.35
C ALA A 7 -12.81 -9.33 -25.95
N ILE A 8 -13.40 -10.12 -25.03
CA ILE A 8 -12.82 -10.43 -23.72
C ILE A 8 -11.52 -11.23 -23.88
N LEU A 9 -11.49 -12.22 -24.76
CA LEU A 9 -10.31 -13.02 -25.02
C LEU A 9 -9.18 -12.16 -25.60
N ILE A 10 -9.49 -11.22 -26.48
CA ILE A 10 -8.53 -10.24 -27.01
C ILE A 10 -8.05 -9.32 -25.88
N LEU A 11 -8.95 -8.77 -25.05
CA LEU A 11 -8.60 -7.87 -23.95
C LEU A 11 -7.65 -8.53 -22.96
N LEU A 12 -8.06 -9.67 -22.39
CA LEU A 12 -7.26 -10.37 -21.37
C LEU A 12 -6.05 -11.06 -21.98
N GLY A 13 -6.20 -11.71 -23.13
CA GLY A 13 -5.10 -12.43 -23.81
C GLY A 13 -3.98 -11.48 -24.23
N SER A 14 -4.30 -10.34 -24.86
CA SER A 14 -3.29 -9.33 -25.22
C SER A 14 -2.64 -8.69 -23.99
N PHE A 15 -3.41 -8.43 -22.95
CA PHE A 15 -2.90 -7.89 -21.68
C PHE A 15 -1.86 -8.83 -21.05
N PHE A 16 -2.21 -10.10 -20.82
CA PHE A 16 -1.27 -11.07 -20.25
C PHE A 16 -0.07 -11.36 -21.16
N LEU A 17 -0.29 -11.41 -22.49
CA LEU A 17 0.80 -11.57 -23.45
C LEU A 17 1.81 -10.43 -23.35
N MET A 18 1.34 -9.17 -23.28
CA MET A 18 2.24 -8.01 -23.16
C MET A 18 2.99 -8.01 -21.84
N ILE A 19 2.36 -8.39 -20.72
CA ILE A 19 3.05 -8.53 -19.43
C ILE A 19 4.15 -9.60 -19.54
N MET A 20 3.89 -10.75 -20.16
CA MET A 20 4.88 -11.79 -20.38
C MET A 20 6.05 -11.30 -21.25
N LEU A 21 5.77 -10.43 -22.22
CA LEU A 21 6.78 -9.77 -23.06
C LEU A 21 7.48 -8.60 -22.35
N ARG A 22 7.21 -8.38 -21.04
CA ARG A 22 7.80 -7.33 -20.19
C ARG A 22 7.47 -5.90 -20.62
N PHE A 23 6.33 -5.67 -21.28
CA PHE A 23 5.85 -4.31 -21.51
C PHE A 23 5.50 -3.64 -20.17
N PRO A 24 5.78 -2.32 -20.02
CA PRO A 24 5.28 -1.59 -18.85
C PRO A 24 3.76 -1.70 -18.74
N ILE A 25 3.25 -1.88 -17.53
CA ILE A 25 1.85 -2.21 -17.25
C ILE A 25 0.89 -1.17 -17.86
N ALA A 26 1.23 0.11 -17.78
CA ALA A 26 0.41 1.18 -18.38
C ALA A 26 0.18 0.98 -19.88
N TYR A 27 1.22 0.59 -20.63
CA TYR A 27 1.10 0.30 -22.06
C TYR A 27 0.35 -1.01 -22.33
N ALA A 28 0.58 -2.04 -21.52
CA ALA A 28 -0.14 -3.30 -21.66
C ALA A 28 -1.65 -3.11 -21.48
N VAL A 29 -2.06 -2.35 -20.45
CA VAL A 29 -3.46 -1.99 -20.17
C VAL A 29 -4.06 -1.13 -21.29
N ALA A 30 -3.32 -0.11 -21.74
CA ALA A 30 -3.79 0.79 -22.79
C ALA A 30 -3.99 0.07 -24.13
N LEU A 31 -2.96 -0.65 -24.59
CA LEU A 31 -2.98 -1.32 -25.90
C LEU A 31 -3.99 -2.48 -25.95
N SER A 32 -4.12 -3.25 -24.87
CA SER A 32 -5.16 -4.28 -24.80
C SER A 32 -6.56 -3.70 -24.89
N SER A 33 -6.79 -2.52 -24.29
CA SER A 33 -8.06 -1.80 -24.40
C SER A 33 -8.31 -1.29 -25.84
N VAL A 34 -7.25 -0.82 -26.52
CA VAL A 34 -7.31 -0.41 -27.94
C VAL A 34 -7.76 -1.61 -28.81
N PHE A 35 -7.09 -2.77 -28.65
CA PHE A 35 -7.43 -3.96 -29.42
C PHE A 35 -8.85 -4.44 -29.14
N CYS A 36 -9.30 -4.36 -27.89
CA CYS A 36 -10.67 -4.68 -27.51
C CYS A 36 -11.69 -3.76 -28.19
N LEU A 37 -11.47 -2.43 -28.18
CA LEU A 37 -12.38 -1.47 -28.85
C LEU A 37 -12.41 -1.66 -30.37
N MET A 38 -11.26 -1.93 -30.97
CA MET A 38 -11.18 -2.23 -32.40
C MET A 38 -11.96 -3.50 -32.75
N ALA A 39 -11.86 -4.56 -31.93
CA ALA A 39 -12.62 -5.80 -32.12
C ALA A 39 -14.15 -5.61 -32.00
N GLN A 40 -14.57 -4.62 -31.18
CA GLN A 40 -15.98 -4.24 -31.02
C GLN A 40 -16.48 -3.24 -32.10
N GLY A 41 -15.61 -2.73 -32.96
CA GLY A 41 -15.94 -1.66 -33.91
C GLY A 41 -16.26 -0.31 -33.27
N LEU A 42 -15.77 -0.06 -32.04
CA LEU A 42 -16.02 1.18 -31.32
C LEU A 42 -15.02 2.29 -31.71
N PRO A 43 -15.44 3.57 -31.67
CA PRO A 43 -14.58 4.68 -32.03
C PRO A 43 -13.41 4.80 -31.03
N LEU A 44 -12.19 4.98 -31.53
CA LEU A 44 -10.98 5.14 -30.72
C LEU A 44 -10.98 6.42 -29.86
N THR A 45 -11.82 7.40 -30.19
CA THR A 45 -12.05 8.58 -29.33
C THR A 45 -12.52 8.23 -27.93
N THR A 46 -13.19 7.07 -27.78
CA THR A 46 -13.61 6.54 -26.48
C THR A 46 -12.44 6.33 -25.54
N ILE A 47 -11.25 6.02 -26.06
CA ILE A 47 -10.02 5.84 -25.25
C ILE A 47 -9.72 7.14 -24.51
N CYS A 48 -9.55 8.24 -25.26
CA CYS A 48 -9.23 9.54 -24.67
C CYS A 48 -10.33 10.00 -23.71
N GLN A 49 -11.59 9.81 -24.06
CA GLN A 49 -12.72 10.19 -23.21
C GLN A 49 -12.70 9.44 -21.86
N GLN A 50 -12.50 8.12 -21.86
CA GLN A 50 -12.48 7.33 -20.63
C GLN A 50 -11.20 7.58 -19.82
N MET A 51 -10.06 7.77 -20.47
CA MET A 51 -8.82 8.12 -19.79
C MET A 51 -8.96 9.47 -19.06
N VAL A 52 -9.45 10.50 -19.72
CA VAL A 52 -9.69 11.83 -19.12
C VAL A 52 -10.73 11.72 -18.00
N LYS A 53 -11.84 11.00 -18.21
CA LYS A 53 -12.86 10.78 -17.19
C LYS A 53 -12.27 10.10 -15.95
N GLY A 54 -11.37 9.12 -16.14
CA GLY A 54 -10.72 8.38 -15.07
C GLY A 54 -9.90 9.26 -14.13
N ILE A 55 -9.18 10.24 -14.65
CA ILE A 55 -8.34 11.15 -13.85
C ILE A 55 -9.07 12.42 -13.38
N SER A 56 -10.26 12.71 -13.92
CA SER A 56 -11.00 13.95 -13.61
C SER A 56 -11.87 13.85 -12.35
N SER A 57 -11.76 12.78 -11.55
CA SER A 57 -12.48 12.63 -10.30
C SER A 57 -11.90 13.54 -9.22
N PHE A 58 -12.76 14.34 -8.56
CA PHE A 58 -12.35 15.22 -7.46
C PHE A 58 -11.69 14.44 -6.30
N SER A 59 -12.22 13.27 -5.96
CA SER A 59 -11.66 12.43 -4.90
C SER A 59 -10.25 11.93 -5.23
N LEU A 60 -9.94 11.69 -6.51
CA LEU A 60 -8.60 11.28 -6.93
C LEU A 60 -7.56 12.41 -6.83
N MET A 61 -7.97 13.67 -6.74
CA MET A 61 -7.04 14.77 -6.49
C MET A 61 -6.36 14.68 -5.11
N ALA A 62 -6.91 13.91 -4.17
CA ALA A 62 -6.23 13.61 -2.91
C ALA A 62 -4.93 12.81 -3.11
N VAL A 63 -4.84 11.97 -4.15
CA VAL A 63 -3.66 11.12 -4.42
C VAL A 63 -2.39 11.95 -4.68
N PRO A 64 -2.37 12.95 -5.60
CA PRO A 64 -1.25 13.88 -5.76
C PRO A 64 -0.81 14.54 -4.46
N PHE A 65 -1.76 15.02 -3.66
CA PHE A 65 -1.44 15.70 -2.41
C PHE A 65 -0.85 14.74 -1.37
N PHE A 66 -1.38 13.54 -1.20
CA PHE A 66 -0.79 12.55 -0.28
C PHE A 66 0.61 12.11 -0.71
N ILE A 67 0.85 11.89 -2.00
CA ILE A 67 2.18 11.57 -2.51
C ILE A 67 3.15 12.73 -2.24
N THR A 68 2.73 13.97 -2.51
CA THR A 68 3.56 15.16 -2.25
C THR A 68 3.85 15.32 -0.76
N MET A 69 2.85 15.12 0.11
CA MET A 69 3.03 15.11 1.56
C MET A 69 4.10 14.09 1.97
N GLY A 70 3.97 12.84 1.49
CA GLY A 70 4.91 11.76 1.78
C GLY A 70 6.34 12.06 1.33
N CYS A 71 6.51 12.60 0.11
CA CYS A 71 7.83 13.00 -0.42
C CYS A 71 8.47 14.13 0.41
N LEU A 72 7.71 15.18 0.74
CA LEU A 72 8.19 16.31 1.55
C LEU A 72 8.61 15.86 2.95
N MET A 73 7.80 15.02 3.58
CA MET A 73 8.09 14.51 4.91
C MET A 73 9.22 13.49 4.91
N GLY A 74 9.26 12.60 3.94
CA GLY A 74 10.33 11.60 3.81
C GLY A 74 11.71 12.23 3.64
N SER A 75 11.81 13.29 2.82
CA SER A 75 13.06 14.03 2.59
C SER A 75 13.33 15.10 3.67
N GLY A 76 12.34 15.44 4.50
CA GLY A 76 12.40 16.52 5.49
C GLY A 76 13.08 16.19 6.81
N GLY A 77 13.79 15.04 6.93
CA GLY A 77 14.47 14.62 8.16
C GLY A 77 13.54 14.03 9.23
N ILE A 78 12.35 13.64 8.84
CA ILE A 78 11.33 13.09 9.74
C ILE A 78 11.62 11.63 10.09
N SER A 79 12.16 10.86 9.14
CA SER A 79 12.49 9.44 9.30
C SER A 79 13.36 9.21 10.55
N GLU A 80 14.40 10.02 10.74
CA GLU A 80 15.28 9.94 11.91
C GLU A 80 14.54 10.19 13.23
N LYS A 81 13.57 11.11 13.24
CA LYS A 81 12.80 11.44 14.46
C LYS A 81 11.84 10.30 14.80
N LEU A 82 11.22 9.69 13.81
CA LEU A 82 10.33 8.54 14.01
C LEU A 82 11.11 7.29 14.44
N ILE A 83 12.31 7.05 13.89
CA ILE A 83 13.22 5.99 14.34
C ILE A 83 13.61 6.21 15.81
N ALA A 84 13.94 7.44 16.19
CA ALA A 84 14.29 7.76 17.58
C ALA A 84 13.09 7.55 18.52
N LEU A 85 11.87 7.89 18.11
CA LEU A 85 10.64 7.61 18.86
C LEU A 85 10.41 6.11 18.99
N ALA A 86 10.48 5.37 17.89
CA ALA A 86 10.31 3.92 17.88
C ALA A 86 11.36 3.25 18.79
N ASN A 87 12.60 3.71 18.75
CA ASN A 87 13.65 3.20 19.63
C ASN A 87 13.35 3.47 21.11
N ALA A 88 12.80 4.63 21.45
CA ALA A 88 12.37 4.93 22.82
C ALA A 88 11.20 4.04 23.28
N CYS A 89 10.31 3.61 22.34
CA CYS A 89 9.17 2.75 22.65
C CYS A 89 9.58 1.29 22.87
N VAL A 90 10.33 0.70 21.94
CA VAL A 90 10.52 -0.76 21.85
C VAL A 90 12.00 -1.20 21.78
N GLY A 91 12.93 -0.28 21.67
CA GLY A 91 14.36 -0.57 21.48
C GLY A 91 14.99 -1.41 22.60
N TRP A 92 14.42 -1.40 23.80
CA TRP A 92 14.87 -2.18 24.97
C TRP A 92 14.64 -3.70 24.86
N MET A 93 13.82 -4.14 23.89
CA MET A 93 13.52 -5.54 23.69
C MET A 93 14.72 -6.32 23.11
N ARG A 94 14.72 -7.65 23.22
CA ARG A 94 15.70 -8.48 22.51
C ARG A 94 15.43 -8.41 21.01
N GLY A 95 16.48 -8.20 20.20
CA GLY A 95 16.29 -7.83 18.80
C GLY A 95 15.74 -6.42 18.64
N GLY A 96 16.07 -5.51 19.56
CA GLY A 96 15.48 -4.19 19.69
C GLY A 96 15.43 -3.39 18.38
N MET A 97 16.48 -3.45 17.55
CA MET A 97 16.49 -2.73 16.27
C MET A 97 15.50 -3.30 15.24
N ALA A 98 15.20 -4.61 15.28
CA ALA A 98 14.15 -5.17 14.43
C ALA A 98 12.76 -4.69 14.90
N MET A 99 12.53 -4.61 16.21
CA MET A 99 11.30 -4.02 16.76
C MET A 99 11.17 -2.54 16.41
N VAL A 100 12.28 -1.80 16.50
CA VAL A 100 12.35 -0.38 16.10
C VAL A 100 11.99 -0.20 14.64
N ASN A 101 12.49 -1.07 13.77
CA ASN A 101 12.19 -1.05 12.34
C ASN A 101 10.68 -1.19 12.07
N ILE A 102 10.03 -2.19 12.68
CA ILE A 102 8.60 -2.44 12.55
C ILE A 102 7.79 -1.24 13.07
N VAL A 103 8.06 -0.75 14.28
CA VAL A 103 7.32 0.38 14.86
C VAL A 103 7.58 1.69 14.11
N ALA A 104 8.81 1.89 13.62
CA ALA A 104 9.13 3.05 12.79
C ALA A 104 8.36 3.03 11.44
N SER A 105 8.26 1.86 10.79
CA SER A 105 7.46 1.67 9.58
C SER A 105 5.97 1.90 9.84
N TYR A 106 5.44 1.48 10.99
CA TYR A 106 4.05 1.78 11.36
C TYR A 106 3.79 3.30 11.46
N PHE A 107 4.69 4.06 12.10
CA PHE A 107 4.54 5.51 12.19
C PHE A 107 4.79 6.21 10.86
N PHE A 108 5.82 5.80 10.13
CA PHE A 108 6.18 6.41 8.85
C PHE A 108 5.16 6.07 7.76
N GLY A 109 4.55 4.90 7.85
CA GLY A 109 3.51 4.46 6.94
C GLY A 109 2.33 5.41 6.87
N GLY A 110 1.87 5.92 8.03
CA GLY A 110 0.85 6.96 8.11
C GLY A 110 1.24 8.29 7.46
N ILE A 111 2.50 8.44 7.04
CA ILE A 111 3.00 9.64 6.37
C ILE A 111 3.23 9.37 4.89
N SER A 112 3.92 8.27 4.55
CA SER A 112 4.31 7.95 3.18
C SER A 112 3.19 7.28 2.38
N GLY A 113 2.38 6.45 3.01
CA GLY A 113 1.34 5.65 2.37
C GLY A 113 1.87 4.66 1.31
N SER A 114 3.19 4.39 1.27
CA SER A 114 3.86 3.62 0.21
C SER A 114 4.95 2.71 0.76
N ALA A 115 4.81 1.40 0.55
CA ALA A 115 5.81 0.42 0.96
C ALA A 115 7.18 0.63 0.26
N SER A 116 7.17 1.05 -1.00
CA SER A 116 8.39 1.34 -1.75
C SER A 116 9.14 2.54 -1.18
N ALA A 117 8.42 3.62 -0.85
CA ALA A 117 8.99 4.82 -0.24
C ALA A 117 9.52 4.54 1.17
N ASP A 118 8.79 3.74 1.96
CA ASP A 118 9.20 3.31 3.30
C ASP A 118 10.50 2.48 3.23
N THR A 119 10.53 1.45 2.39
CA THR A 119 11.73 0.62 2.20
C THR A 119 12.94 1.43 1.74
N ALA A 120 12.75 2.38 0.83
CA ALA A 120 13.85 3.22 0.36
C ALA A 120 14.34 4.19 1.45
N SER A 121 13.43 4.85 2.15
CA SER A 121 13.75 5.88 3.15
C SER A 121 14.25 5.27 4.46
N LEU A 122 13.40 4.51 5.17
CA LEU A 122 13.79 3.89 6.44
C LEU A 122 14.83 2.80 6.25
N GLY A 123 14.73 2.02 5.17
CA GLY A 123 15.67 0.94 4.88
C GLY A 123 17.10 1.43 4.68
N SER A 124 17.28 2.59 4.01
CA SER A 124 18.61 3.19 3.81
C SER A 124 19.30 3.58 5.12
N ILE A 125 18.55 3.81 6.19
CA ILE A 125 19.04 4.15 7.50
C ILE A 125 19.12 2.91 8.40
N LEU A 126 18.03 2.16 8.51
CA LEU A 126 17.88 1.07 9.48
C LEU A 126 18.67 -0.18 9.10
N ILE A 127 18.75 -0.54 7.81
CA ILE A 127 19.50 -1.74 7.40
C ILE A 127 20.98 -1.62 7.79
N PRO A 128 21.72 -0.54 7.43
CA PRO A 128 23.09 -0.36 7.89
C PRO A 128 23.22 -0.32 9.41
N MET A 129 22.33 0.41 10.10
CA MET A 129 22.34 0.48 11.57
C MET A 129 22.16 -0.89 12.24
N MET A 130 21.31 -1.75 11.68
CA MET A 130 21.13 -3.12 12.17
C MET A 130 22.39 -3.95 11.94
N VAL A 131 22.97 -3.89 10.73
CA VAL A 131 24.20 -4.62 10.39
C VAL A 131 25.37 -4.20 11.30
N ASP A 132 25.54 -2.91 11.56
CA ASP A 132 26.57 -2.37 12.45
C ASP A 132 26.40 -2.87 13.91
N GLN A 133 25.17 -3.17 14.31
CA GLN A 133 24.86 -3.75 15.63
C GLN A 133 24.92 -5.29 15.64
N GLY A 134 25.38 -5.93 14.58
CA GLY A 134 25.61 -7.37 14.50
C GLY A 134 24.39 -8.18 14.07
N TYR A 135 23.40 -7.57 13.43
CA TYR A 135 22.32 -8.31 12.77
C TYR A 135 22.74 -8.77 11.38
N ASP A 136 22.27 -9.93 10.96
CA ASP A 136 22.48 -10.40 9.60
C ASP A 136 21.78 -9.47 8.60
N GLY A 137 22.46 -9.15 7.49
CA GLY A 137 21.93 -8.22 6.50
C GLY A 137 20.68 -8.73 5.78
N ASP A 138 20.58 -10.05 5.55
CA ASP A 138 19.39 -10.70 4.97
C ASP A 138 18.17 -10.56 5.89
N PHE A 139 18.35 -10.79 7.20
CA PHE A 139 17.30 -10.59 8.20
C PHE A 139 16.90 -9.11 8.30
N SER A 140 17.86 -8.21 8.37
CA SER A 140 17.60 -6.76 8.45
C SER A 140 16.78 -6.27 7.25
N THR A 141 17.13 -6.74 6.06
CA THR A 141 16.40 -6.42 4.84
C THR A 141 15.00 -7.03 4.85
N ALA A 142 14.86 -8.30 5.25
CA ALA A 142 13.56 -8.98 5.32
C ALA A 142 12.60 -8.28 6.29
N VAL A 143 13.06 -7.89 7.48
CA VAL A 143 12.25 -7.10 8.43
C VAL A 143 11.82 -5.78 7.80
N THR A 144 12.74 -5.04 7.19
CA THR A 144 12.45 -3.71 6.61
C THR A 144 11.41 -3.80 5.50
N ILE A 145 11.55 -4.73 4.54
CA ILE A 145 10.60 -4.83 3.43
C ILE A 145 9.23 -5.34 3.88
N THR A 146 9.17 -6.20 4.89
CA THR A 146 7.88 -6.70 5.39
C THR A 146 7.16 -5.69 6.25
N SER A 147 7.87 -4.95 7.10
CA SER A 147 7.28 -3.86 7.89
C SER A 147 6.82 -2.68 7.03
N SER A 148 7.47 -2.41 5.89
CA SER A 148 7.04 -1.35 4.98
C SER A 148 5.61 -1.55 4.44
N CYS A 149 5.11 -2.79 4.41
CA CYS A 149 3.72 -3.08 4.04
C CYS A 149 2.69 -2.53 5.04
N GLU A 150 3.09 -2.25 6.29
CA GLU A 150 2.24 -1.57 7.26
C GLU A 150 1.83 -0.19 6.76
N GLY A 151 2.72 0.50 6.06
CA GLY A 151 2.47 1.80 5.47
C GLY A 151 1.38 1.83 4.39
N LEU A 152 1.00 0.69 3.86
CA LEU A 152 -0.14 0.59 2.96
C LEU A 152 -1.47 0.56 3.71
N LEU A 153 -1.47 -0.02 4.92
CA LEU A 153 -2.64 -0.18 5.78
C LEU A 153 -2.87 1.00 6.71
N VAL A 154 -1.79 1.65 7.16
CA VAL A 154 -1.89 2.77 8.12
C VAL A 154 -2.24 4.06 7.39
N PRO A 155 -3.36 4.71 7.73
CA PRO A 155 -3.76 5.97 7.11
C PRO A 155 -2.86 7.16 7.50
N PRO A 156 -2.83 8.17 6.61
CA PRO A 156 -3.46 8.25 5.31
C PRO A 156 -2.70 7.48 4.22
N SER A 157 -3.43 6.74 3.39
CA SER A 157 -2.88 5.98 2.27
C SER A 157 -3.55 6.36 0.96
N HIS A 158 -2.76 6.76 -0.03
CA HIS A 158 -3.28 7.10 -1.36
C HIS A 158 -3.94 5.90 -2.05
N ASN A 159 -3.48 4.68 -1.77
CA ASN A 159 -4.07 3.45 -2.30
C ASN A 159 -5.49 3.21 -1.75
N MET A 160 -5.74 3.55 -0.49
CA MET A 160 -7.10 3.50 0.07
C MET A 160 -8.04 4.50 -0.60
N VAL A 161 -7.54 5.68 -0.98
CA VAL A 161 -8.33 6.67 -1.74
C VAL A 161 -8.67 6.14 -3.13
N ILE A 162 -7.71 5.52 -3.82
CA ILE A 162 -7.94 4.88 -5.13
C ILE A 162 -9.00 3.78 -4.98
N TYR A 163 -8.89 2.93 -3.94
CA TYR A 163 -9.87 1.89 -3.69
C TYR A 163 -11.28 2.46 -3.43
N ALA A 164 -11.42 3.42 -2.50
CA ALA A 164 -12.70 4.02 -2.16
C ALA A 164 -13.40 4.64 -3.38
N THR A 165 -12.61 5.28 -4.25
CA THR A 165 -13.11 5.88 -5.50
C THR A 165 -13.54 4.82 -6.52
N THR A 166 -12.77 3.73 -6.63
CA THR A 166 -13.02 2.64 -7.59
C THR A 166 -14.20 1.77 -7.17
N ALA A 167 -14.32 1.49 -5.88
CA ALA A 167 -15.42 0.70 -5.32
C ALA A 167 -16.77 1.42 -5.37
N GLY A 168 -16.76 2.76 -5.44
CA GLY A 168 -17.94 3.60 -5.54
C GLY A 168 -18.78 3.65 -4.26
N GLY A 169 -18.94 4.86 -3.69
CA GLY A 169 -19.80 5.09 -2.53
C GLY A 169 -19.22 4.71 -1.16
N ILE A 170 -17.94 4.31 -1.08
CA ILE A 170 -17.27 4.03 0.18
C ILE A 170 -16.65 5.30 0.73
N SER A 171 -16.89 5.57 2.02
CA SER A 171 -16.28 6.69 2.73
C SER A 171 -14.76 6.46 2.89
N VAL A 172 -13.96 7.42 2.43
CA VAL A 172 -12.51 7.41 2.63
C VAL A 172 -12.16 7.46 4.12
N GLY A 173 -12.92 8.21 4.92
CA GLY A 173 -12.73 8.28 6.37
C GLY A 173 -12.98 6.95 7.05
N SER A 174 -14.06 6.24 6.69
CA SER A 174 -14.34 4.90 7.22
C SER A 174 -13.25 3.90 6.83
N LEU A 175 -12.75 3.98 5.59
CA LEU A 175 -11.67 3.11 5.13
C LEU A 175 -10.34 3.42 5.86
N PHE A 176 -10.06 4.69 6.14
CA PHE A 176 -8.92 5.09 6.95
C PHE A 176 -9.00 4.51 8.35
N LEU A 177 -10.14 4.65 9.03
CA LEU A 177 -10.34 4.03 10.35
C LEU A 177 -10.14 2.51 10.31
N ALA A 178 -10.64 1.86 9.26
CA ALA A 178 -10.53 0.41 9.08
C ALA A 178 -9.08 -0.08 8.96
N GLY A 179 -8.13 0.75 8.53
CA GLY A 179 -6.74 0.37 8.33
C GLY A 179 -5.89 0.30 9.62
N TYR A 180 -6.24 1.05 10.68
CA TYR A 180 -5.41 1.15 11.89
C TYR A 180 -5.25 -0.17 12.64
N VAL A 181 -6.36 -0.86 12.90
CA VAL A 181 -6.34 -2.13 13.67
C VAL A 181 -5.65 -3.24 12.87
N PRO A 182 -5.95 -3.46 11.57
CA PRO A 182 -5.20 -4.38 10.73
C PRO A 182 -3.71 -4.07 10.64
N GLY A 183 -3.34 -2.79 10.50
CA GLY A 183 -1.95 -2.35 10.48
C GLY A 183 -1.23 -2.67 11.80
N ALA A 184 -1.85 -2.39 12.94
CA ALA A 184 -1.33 -2.72 14.26
C ALA A 184 -1.21 -4.25 14.48
N LEU A 185 -2.18 -5.02 13.96
CA LEU A 185 -2.13 -6.48 14.01
C LEU A 185 -0.97 -7.03 13.17
N LEU A 186 -0.74 -6.45 11.97
CA LEU A 186 0.40 -6.80 11.13
C LEU A 186 1.71 -6.51 11.85
N ALA A 187 1.86 -5.29 12.40
CA ALA A 187 3.02 -4.90 13.20
C ALA A 187 3.28 -5.88 14.37
N ALA A 188 2.24 -6.21 15.12
CA ALA A 188 2.36 -7.15 16.23
C ALA A 188 2.79 -8.55 15.76
N SER A 189 2.24 -9.05 14.67
CA SER A 189 2.61 -10.38 14.12
C SER A 189 4.06 -10.40 13.61
N LEU A 190 4.52 -9.34 12.94
CA LEU A 190 5.90 -9.19 12.50
C LEU A 190 6.86 -9.04 13.69
N MET A 191 6.46 -8.33 14.76
CA MET A 191 7.23 -8.24 16.00
C MET A 191 7.40 -9.60 16.66
N VAL A 192 6.35 -10.42 16.71
CA VAL A 192 6.44 -11.80 17.25
C VAL A 192 7.40 -12.64 16.41
N GLY A 193 7.28 -12.60 15.07
CA GLY A 193 8.19 -13.30 14.16
C GLY A 193 9.64 -12.86 14.33
N SER A 194 9.87 -11.54 14.36
CA SER A 194 11.20 -10.96 14.58
C SER A 194 11.78 -11.30 15.93
N TYR A 195 10.97 -11.33 16.99
CA TYR A 195 11.40 -11.72 18.34
C TYR A 195 11.88 -13.17 18.38
N ILE A 196 11.10 -14.09 17.81
CA ILE A 196 11.45 -15.51 17.76
C ILE A 196 12.79 -15.73 17.05
N ILE A 197 12.99 -15.07 15.90
CA ILE A 197 14.24 -15.15 15.14
C ILE A 197 15.39 -14.53 15.93
N SER A 198 15.17 -13.36 16.55
CA SER A 198 16.18 -12.68 17.37
C SER A 198 16.64 -13.49 18.56
N VAL A 199 15.74 -14.26 19.19
CA VAL A 199 16.12 -15.17 20.26
C VAL A 199 16.96 -16.35 19.72
N LYS A 200 16.57 -16.94 18.58
CA LYS A 200 17.29 -18.05 17.95
C LYS A 200 18.70 -17.64 17.46
N ARG A 201 18.84 -16.45 16.88
CA ARG A 201 20.12 -15.93 16.37
C ARG A 201 20.95 -15.17 17.41
N ASN A 202 20.49 -15.11 18.68
CA ASN A 202 21.18 -14.41 19.79
C ASN A 202 21.47 -12.93 19.51
N TYR A 203 20.57 -12.21 18.84
CA TYR A 203 20.75 -10.80 18.60
C TYR A 203 20.76 -9.96 19.90
N PRO A 204 21.43 -8.80 19.90
CA PRO A 204 21.61 -7.98 21.09
C PRO A 204 20.28 -7.46 21.66
N LYS A 205 20.30 -7.13 22.95
CA LYS A 205 19.26 -6.31 23.58
C LYS A 205 19.69 -4.85 23.48
N GLY A 206 18.72 -3.98 23.30
CA GLY A 206 18.96 -2.55 23.37
C GLY A 206 19.04 -2.01 24.80
N ASP A 207 19.14 -0.67 24.88
CA ASP A 207 19.22 0.06 26.14
C ASP A 207 17.94 -0.07 26.98
N LYS A 208 18.07 0.13 28.30
CA LYS A 208 16.91 0.06 29.19
C LYS A 208 15.87 1.12 28.86
N PHE A 209 14.60 0.74 28.99
CA PHE A 209 13.47 1.65 28.82
C PHE A 209 13.57 2.87 29.74
N SER A 210 13.35 4.07 29.19
CA SER A 210 13.34 5.32 29.95
C SER A 210 12.13 6.17 29.56
N MET A 211 11.20 6.34 30.49
CA MET A 211 10.00 7.18 30.30
C MET A 211 10.39 8.63 29.96
N LYS A 212 11.45 9.15 30.57
CA LYS A 212 11.96 10.52 30.29
C LYS A 212 12.41 10.65 28.81
N ASN A 213 13.10 9.63 28.29
CA ASN A 213 13.51 9.60 26.87
C ASN A 213 12.30 9.47 25.96
N LEU A 214 11.33 8.62 26.29
CA LEU A 214 10.09 8.46 25.51
C LEU A 214 9.33 9.79 25.38
N LEU A 215 9.11 10.51 26.49
CA LEU A 215 8.42 11.80 26.46
C LEU A 215 9.21 12.85 25.66
N LYS A 216 10.53 12.84 25.76
CA LYS A 216 11.40 13.72 24.97
C LYS A 216 11.25 13.43 23.47
N GLN A 217 11.35 12.15 23.07
CA GLN A 217 11.24 11.78 21.66
C GLN A 217 9.81 12.02 21.11
N LEU A 218 8.78 11.78 21.93
CA LEU A 218 7.40 12.11 21.57
C LEU A 218 7.22 13.61 21.29
N SER A 219 7.80 14.47 22.14
CA SER A 219 7.77 15.93 21.93
C SER A 219 8.49 16.34 20.64
N VAL A 220 9.62 15.72 20.30
CA VAL A 220 10.38 16.03 19.08
C VAL A 220 9.64 15.53 17.84
N SER A 221 9.02 14.34 17.92
CA SER A 221 8.29 13.74 16.80
C SER A 221 6.84 14.23 16.67
N PHE A 222 6.37 15.05 17.62
CA PHE A 222 5.00 15.55 17.67
C PHE A 222 4.58 16.21 16.35
N TRP A 223 5.42 17.05 15.77
CA TRP A 223 5.12 17.74 14.52
C TRP A 223 4.98 16.79 13.34
N ALA A 224 5.72 15.69 13.32
CA ALA A 224 5.56 14.66 12.30
C ALA A 224 4.23 13.92 12.45
N LEU A 225 3.91 13.48 13.67
CA LEU A 225 2.65 12.78 13.97
C LEU A 225 1.44 13.68 13.80
N ALA A 226 1.54 14.97 14.06
CA ALA A 226 0.46 15.93 13.90
C ALA A 226 -0.02 16.03 12.44
N ALA A 227 0.84 15.82 11.43
CA ALA A 227 0.42 15.75 10.04
C ALA A 227 -0.61 14.63 9.80
N VAL A 228 -0.35 13.45 10.34
CA VAL A 228 -1.25 12.29 10.27
C VAL A 228 -2.56 12.60 10.98
N LEU A 229 -2.48 13.18 12.19
CA LEU A 229 -3.64 13.53 12.99
C LEU A 229 -4.53 14.57 12.29
N ILE A 230 -3.93 15.60 11.65
CA ILE A 230 -4.67 16.61 10.87
C ILE A 230 -5.49 15.94 9.76
N VAL A 231 -4.88 15.02 9.01
CA VAL A 231 -5.58 14.33 7.93
C VAL A 231 -6.70 13.45 8.48
N VAL A 232 -6.39 12.60 9.43
CA VAL A 232 -7.33 11.60 9.93
C VAL A 232 -8.50 12.27 10.65
N PHE A 233 -8.23 13.15 11.60
CA PHE A 233 -9.30 13.84 12.32
C PHE A 233 -10.08 14.81 11.42
N GLY A 234 -9.42 15.42 10.43
CA GLY A 234 -10.08 16.28 9.46
C GLY A 234 -11.11 15.52 8.62
N VAL A 235 -10.75 14.33 8.14
CA VAL A 235 -11.62 13.50 7.30
C VAL A 235 -12.68 12.76 8.13
N VAL A 236 -12.27 12.11 9.22
CA VAL A 236 -13.19 11.33 10.08
C VAL A 236 -14.19 12.24 10.80
N GLY A 237 -13.74 13.40 11.26
CA GLY A 237 -14.60 14.40 11.90
C GLY A 237 -15.51 15.15 10.93
N GLY A 238 -15.45 14.86 9.61
CA GLY A 238 -16.28 15.52 8.59
C GLY A 238 -15.98 17.02 8.40
N VAL A 239 -14.86 17.51 8.97
CA VAL A 239 -14.44 18.91 8.86
C VAL A 239 -13.92 19.21 7.45
N PHE A 240 -13.20 18.23 6.86
CA PHE A 240 -12.62 18.32 5.55
C PHE A 240 -12.94 17.06 4.73
N THR A 241 -13.04 17.23 3.42
CA THR A 241 -12.96 16.12 2.48
C THR A 241 -11.54 15.52 2.47
N ALA A 242 -11.37 14.32 1.94
CA ALA A 242 -10.04 13.71 1.82
C ALA A 242 -9.07 14.58 0.99
N THR A 243 -9.57 15.26 -0.05
CA THR A 243 -8.78 16.16 -0.89
C THR A 243 -8.34 17.42 -0.15
N GLU A 244 -9.27 18.07 0.59
CA GLU A 244 -8.95 19.25 1.39
C GLU A 244 -7.96 18.93 2.51
N SER A 245 -8.19 17.81 3.23
CA SER A 245 -7.26 17.33 4.26
C SER A 245 -5.86 17.08 3.71
N ALA A 246 -5.77 16.45 2.54
CA ALA A 246 -4.49 16.19 1.87
C ALA A 246 -3.78 17.49 1.46
N ALA A 247 -4.53 18.48 0.94
CA ALA A 247 -3.97 19.78 0.59
C ALA A 247 -3.43 20.54 1.82
N VAL A 248 -4.20 20.55 2.92
CA VAL A 248 -3.75 21.12 4.21
C VAL A 248 -2.50 20.42 4.71
N ALA A 249 -2.45 19.08 4.60
CA ALA A 249 -1.30 18.29 5.04
C ALA A 249 -0.03 18.58 4.21
N VAL A 250 -0.14 18.88 2.91
CA VAL A 250 1.01 19.30 2.08
C VAL A 250 1.59 20.61 2.59
N ILE A 251 0.74 21.62 2.84
CA ILE A 251 1.17 22.92 3.37
C ILE A 251 1.82 22.74 4.74
N TYR A 252 1.19 21.96 5.62
CA TYR A 252 1.72 21.65 6.93
C TYR A 252 3.09 20.95 6.84
N SER A 253 3.20 19.93 5.98
CA SER A 253 4.44 19.18 5.78
C SER A 253 5.58 20.05 5.26
N LEU A 254 5.28 20.98 4.35
CA LEU A 254 6.25 21.96 3.86
C LEU A 254 6.77 22.84 5.00
N ILE A 255 5.85 23.38 5.83
CA ILE A 255 6.22 24.21 6.99
C ILE A 255 7.08 23.42 7.98
N VAL A 256 6.69 22.20 8.31
CA VAL A 256 7.42 21.36 9.24
C VAL A 256 8.82 21.01 8.72
N SER A 257 8.92 20.59 7.46
CA SER A 257 10.19 20.15 6.86
C SER A 257 11.18 21.31 6.66
N VAL A 258 10.70 22.51 6.30
CA VAL A 258 11.57 23.67 6.03
C VAL A 258 11.88 24.47 7.29
N PHE A 259 10.88 24.80 8.10
CA PHE A 259 11.04 25.75 9.21
C PHE A 259 11.24 25.09 10.56
N ILE A 260 10.60 23.95 10.84
CA ILE A 260 10.68 23.30 12.17
C ILE A 260 11.86 22.34 12.22
N TYR A 261 11.91 21.37 11.32
CA TYR A 261 12.99 20.38 11.29
C TYR A 261 14.21 20.85 10.50
N LYS A 262 14.04 21.84 9.62
CA LYS A 262 15.11 22.39 8.77
C LYS A 262 15.86 21.31 7.97
N GLY A 263 15.14 20.25 7.61
CA GLY A 263 15.66 19.14 6.82
C GLY A 263 15.69 19.44 5.32
N LEU A 264 14.93 20.45 4.86
CA LEU A 264 14.87 20.89 3.46
C LEU A 264 15.19 22.39 3.36
N ASP A 265 16.09 22.73 2.45
CA ASP A 265 16.23 24.08 1.91
C ASP A 265 15.34 24.29 0.67
N TRP A 266 15.24 25.51 0.16
CA TRP A 266 14.42 25.79 -1.02
C TRP A 266 14.85 25.01 -2.27
N LYS A 267 16.13 24.72 -2.44
CA LYS A 267 16.62 23.89 -3.54
C LYS A 267 16.18 22.44 -3.35
N GLY A 268 16.23 21.95 -2.10
CA GLY A 268 15.70 20.65 -1.72
C GLY A 268 14.21 20.50 -2.01
N VAL A 269 13.39 21.52 -1.69
CA VAL A 269 11.96 21.53 -1.99
C VAL A 269 11.71 21.37 -3.49
N TRP A 270 12.40 22.13 -4.34
CA TRP A 270 12.24 22.02 -5.79
C TRP A 270 12.65 20.64 -6.32
N ARG A 271 13.73 20.06 -5.77
CA ARG A 271 14.13 18.68 -6.11
C ARG A 271 13.06 17.66 -5.73
N VAL A 272 12.56 17.74 -4.50
CA VAL A 272 11.49 16.84 -4.01
C VAL A 272 10.22 16.99 -4.85
N LEU A 273 9.83 18.20 -5.22
CA LEU A 273 8.69 18.41 -6.12
C LEU A 273 8.92 17.77 -7.50
N GLY A 274 10.15 17.80 -8.02
CA GLY A 274 10.51 17.07 -9.25
C GLY A 274 10.31 15.56 -9.10
N GLU A 275 10.82 14.97 -8.02
CA GLU A 275 10.63 13.53 -7.70
C GLU A 275 9.14 13.17 -7.53
N CYS A 276 8.35 14.10 -6.95
CA CYS A 276 6.89 13.93 -6.88
C CYS A 276 6.25 13.88 -8.26
N VAL A 277 6.65 14.75 -9.19
CA VAL A 277 6.10 14.77 -10.55
C VAL A 277 6.38 13.46 -11.26
N ASP A 278 7.58 12.90 -11.12
CA ASP A 278 7.92 11.59 -11.71
C ASP A 278 7.02 10.48 -11.17
N THR A 279 6.86 10.41 -9.84
CA THR A 279 5.99 9.43 -9.19
C THR A 279 4.52 9.61 -9.60
N LEU A 280 4.04 10.85 -9.61
CA LEU A 280 2.66 11.18 -10.00
C LEU A 280 2.37 10.84 -11.45
N SER A 281 3.32 11.07 -12.35
CA SER A 281 3.16 10.76 -13.77
C SER A 281 2.90 9.27 -13.99
N ILE A 282 3.60 8.41 -13.26
CA ILE A 282 3.41 6.96 -13.31
C ILE A 282 2.02 6.58 -12.76
N VAL A 283 1.62 7.13 -11.62
CA VAL A 283 0.34 6.80 -10.99
C VAL A 283 -0.83 7.29 -11.84
N LEU A 284 -0.77 8.54 -12.34
CA LEU A 284 -1.86 9.12 -13.13
C LEU A 284 -2.04 8.42 -14.48
N ILE A 285 -0.96 8.05 -15.18
CA ILE A 285 -1.09 7.29 -16.42
C ILE A 285 -1.68 5.91 -16.18
N LEU A 286 -1.32 5.25 -15.08
CA LEU A 286 -1.91 3.98 -14.68
C LEU A 286 -3.40 4.10 -14.38
N ILE A 287 -3.83 5.15 -13.66
CA ILE A 287 -5.25 5.41 -13.39
C ILE A 287 -6.00 5.65 -14.72
N ALA A 288 -5.46 6.50 -15.60
CA ALA A 288 -6.07 6.81 -16.88
C ALA A 288 -6.26 5.55 -17.76
N THR A 289 -5.20 4.75 -17.90
CA THR A 289 -5.24 3.53 -18.73
C THR A 289 -6.10 2.44 -18.11
N SER A 290 -6.08 2.28 -16.78
CA SER A 290 -6.96 1.32 -16.10
C SER A 290 -8.43 1.71 -16.19
N SER A 291 -8.76 2.99 -16.29
CA SER A 291 -10.14 3.45 -16.45
C SER A 291 -10.75 2.97 -17.78
N ILE A 292 -10.01 3.05 -18.89
CA ILE A 292 -10.49 2.51 -20.16
C ILE A 292 -10.57 0.96 -20.15
N PHE A 293 -9.63 0.30 -19.50
CA PHE A 293 -9.64 -1.15 -19.35
C PHE A 293 -10.87 -1.61 -18.55
N GLY A 294 -11.14 -0.94 -17.41
CA GLY A 294 -12.34 -1.18 -16.61
C GLY A 294 -13.64 -0.93 -17.38
N TYR A 295 -13.68 0.12 -18.21
CA TYR A 295 -14.80 0.38 -19.11
C TYR A 295 -15.01 -0.78 -20.10
N CYS A 296 -13.96 -1.30 -20.74
CA CYS A 296 -14.05 -2.45 -21.63
C CYS A 296 -14.56 -3.69 -20.89
N LEU A 297 -14.03 -3.98 -19.70
CA LEU A 297 -14.46 -5.11 -18.87
C LEU A 297 -15.93 -5.02 -18.49
N THR A 298 -16.37 -3.87 -17.99
CA THR A 298 -17.77 -3.66 -17.58
C THR A 298 -18.73 -3.80 -18.76
N ARG A 299 -18.38 -3.21 -19.91
CA ARG A 299 -19.17 -3.30 -21.13
C ARG A 299 -19.33 -4.73 -21.64
N LEU A 300 -18.32 -5.56 -21.44
CA LEU A 300 -18.29 -6.96 -21.84
C LEU A 300 -18.87 -7.91 -20.77
N HIS A 301 -19.48 -7.39 -19.71
CA HIS A 301 -19.95 -8.17 -18.56
C HIS A 301 -18.87 -9.04 -17.92
N GLY A 302 -17.61 -8.56 -17.92
CA GLY A 302 -16.47 -9.24 -17.33
C GLY A 302 -16.67 -9.62 -15.85
N PRO A 303 -17.16 -8.70 -14.98
CA PRO A 303 -17.49 -9.04 -13.60
C PRO A 303 -18.49 -10.20 -13.46
N ASP A 304 -19.55 -10.23 -14.29
CA ASP A 304 -20.57 -11.28 -14.25
C ASP A 304 -20.00 -12.64 -14.65
N LEU A 305 -19.14 -12.66 -15.66
CA LEU A 305 -18.45 -13.88 -16.10
C LEU A 305 -17.46 -14.39 -15.05
N ALA A 306 -16.72 -13.49 -14.42
CA ALA A 306 -15.83 -13.86 -13.32
C ALA A 306 -16.60 -14.42 -12.13
N ALA A 307 -17.74 -13.78 -11.77
CA ALA A 307 -18.61 -14.25 -10.71
C ALA A 307 -19.16 -15.66 -11.02
N GLN A 308 -19.68 -15.87 -12.22
CA GLN A 308 -20.17 -17.19 -12.65
C GLN A 308 -19.07 -18.25 -12.64
N ALA A 309 -17.86 -17.91 -13.07
CA ALA A 309 -16.72 -18.83 -13.03
C ALA A 309 -16.32 -19.21 -11.61
N ILE A 310 -16.32 -18.26 -10.67
CA ILE A 310 -15.93 -18.49 -9.28
C ILE A 310 -17.03 -19.25 -8.52
N VAL A 311 -18.29 -18.81 -8.63
CA VAL A 311 -19.44 -19.49 -8.01
C VAL A 311 -19.66 -20.89 -8.63
N GLY A 312 -19.37 -21.06 -9.92
CA GLY A 312 -19.40 -22.37 -10.56
C GLY A 312 -18.38 -23.38 -10.04
N LEU A 313 -17.32 -22.91 -9.33
CA LEU A 313 -16.34 -23.79 -8.69
C LEU A 313 -16.81 -24.27 -7.31
N THR A 314 -17.50 -23.42 -6.54
CA THR A 314 -17.95 -23.75 -5.17
C THR A 314 -18.99 -22.74 -4.68
N ASP A 315 -19.95 -23.24 -3.90
CA ASP A 315 -20.92 -22.44 -3.17
C ASP A 315 -20.48 -22.12 -1.72
N ASN A 316 -19.31 -22.61 -1.30
CA ASN A 316 -18.83 -22.40 0.06
C ASN A 316 -18.20 -21.01 0.20
N PRO A 317 -18.77 -20.09 1.04
CA PRO A 317 -18.27 -18.73 1.22
C PRO A 317 -16.80 -18.68 1.68
N ILE A 318 -16.37 -19.66 2.49
CA ILE A 318 -14.99 -19.73 2.98
C ILE A 318 -14.02 -19.99 1.84
N LEU A 319 -14.36 -20.93 0.95
CA LEU A 319 -13.53 -21.26 -0.22
C LEU A 319 -13.49 -20.10 -1.22
N ILE A 320 -14.62 -19.41 -1.41
CA ILE A 320 -14.66 -18.21 -2.27
C ILE A 320 -13.74 -17.11 -1.69
N ALA A 321 -13.82 -16.84 -0.38
CA ALA A 321 -12.96 -15.86 0.27
C ALA A 321 -11.47 -16.20 0.14
N LEU A 322 -11.09 -17.47 0.29
CA LEU A 322 -9.72 -17.94 0.07
C LEU A 322 -9.28 -17.81 -1.37
N LEU A 323 -10.18 -18.10 -2.32
CA LEU A 323 -9.90 -17.95 -3.74
C LEU A 323 -9.71 -16.48 -4.14
N LEU A 324 -10.52 -15.56 -3.58
CA LEU A 324 -10.33 -14.12 -3.75
C LEU A 324 -8.96 -13.67 -3.25
N ASN A 325 -8.55 -14.11 -2.05
CA ASN A 325 -7.21 -13.83 -1.53
C ASN A 325 -6.11 -14.38 -2.45
N LEU A 326 -6.26 -15.62 -2.93
CA LEU A 326 -5.28 -16.24 -3.82
C LEU A 326 -5.14 -15.47 -5.14
N ILE A 327 -6.26 -15.07 -5.74
CA ILE A 327 -6.26 -14.27 -6.99
C ILE A 327 -5.54 -12.94 -6.75
N LEU A 328 -5.86 -12.22 -5.66
CA LEU A 328 -5.24 -10.95 -5.32
C LEU A 328 -3.74 -11.10 -5.04
N LEU A 329 -3.32 -12.17 -4.35
CA LEU A 329 -1.90 -12.46 -4.13
C LEU A 329 -1.15 -12.70 -5.45
N VAL A 330 -1.72 -13.52 -6.35
CA VAL A 330 -1.12 -13.81 -7.64
C VAL A 330 -1.02 -12.53 -8.50
N LEU A 331 -2.06 -11.70 -8.53
CA LEU A 331 -2.02 -10.41 -9.22
C LEU A 331 -0.96 -9.49 -8.60
N GLY A 332 -0.85 -9.45 -7.26
CA GLY A 332 0.15 -8.67 -6.54
C GLY A 332 1.60 -9.06 -6.84
N CYS A 333 1.86 -10.33 -7.16
CA CYS A 333 3.20 -10.78 -7.59
C CYS A 333 3.61 -10.25 -8.98
N ILE A 334 2.62 -9.85 -9.81
CA ILE A 334 2.85 -9.51 -11.23
C ILE A 334 2.74 -8.00 -11.45
N MET A 335 1.85 -7.33 -10.72
CA MET A 335 1.45 -5.94 -10.94
C MET A 335 1.63 -5.10 -9.68
N ASP A 336 1.78 -3.79 -9.86
CA ASP A 336 1.75 -2.84 -8.75
C ASP A 336 0.31 -2.65 -8.21
N MET A 337 0.19 -2.05 -7.00
CA MET A 337 -1.06 -1.98 -6.26
C MET A 337 -2.14 -1.15 -6.98
N ALA A 338 -1.80 0.02 -7.52
CA ALA A 338 -2.79 0.90 -8.13
C ALA A 338 -3.54 0.25 -9.32
N PRO A 339 -2.87 -0.40 -10.30
CA PRO A 339 -3.55 -1.15 -11.35
C PRO A 339 -4.44 -2.27 -10.84
N ILE A 340 -3.99 -3.00 -9.81
CA ILE A 340 -4.78 -4.10 -9.23
C ILE A 340 -6.08 -3.55 -8.64
N ILE A 341 -5.99 -2.49 -7.84
CA ILE A 341 -7.18 -1.85 -7.25
C ILE A 341 -8.17 -1.45 -8.35
N LEU A 342 -7.68 -0.77 -9.39
CA LEU A 342 -8.54 -0.24 -10.45
C LEU A 342 -9.18 -1.32 -11.33
N ILE A 343 -8.49 -2.45 -11.54
CA ILE A 343 -8.94 -3.54 -12.43
C ILE A 343 -9.68 -4.62 -11.64
N ALA A 344 -9.11 -5.06 -10.52
CA ALA A 344 -9.65 -6.20 -9.77
C ALA A 344 -10.85 -5.80 -8.89
N THR A 345 -10.88 -4.58 -8.32
CA THR A 345 -11.97 -4.18 -7.43
C THR A 345 -13.35 -4.24 -8.11
N PRO A 346 -13.58 -3.68 -9.30
CA PRO A 346 -14.88 -3.76 -9.95
C PRO A 346 -15.33 -5.21 -10.27
N ILE A 347 -14.37 -6.12 -10.41
CA ILE A 347 -14.62 -7.52 -10.73
C ILE A 347 -14.90 -8.34 -9.47
N LEU A 348 -14.06 -8.18 -8.45
CA LEU A 348 -14.04 -9.05 -7.28
C LEU A 348 -14.92 -8.54 -6.13
N LEU A 349 -15.17 -7.23 -6.04
CA LEU A 349 -16.00 -6.66 -4.98
C LEU A 349 -17.45 -7.18 -5.02
N PRO A 350 -18.14 -7.27 -6.18
CA PRO A 350 -19.48 -7.87 -6.23
C PRO A 350 -19.50 -9.33 -5.74
N ILE A 351 -18.45 -10.10 -6.02
CA ILE A 351 -18.31 -11.48 -5.58
C ILE A 351 -18.08 -11.52 -4.05
N ALA A 352 -17.24 -10.66 -3.53
CA ALA A 352 -16.98 -10.56 -2.09
C ALA A 352 -18.26 -10.18 -1.31
N THR A 353 -19.02 -9.21 -1.83
CA THR A 353 -20.29 -8.80 -1.20
C THR A 353 -21.37 -9.87 -1.28
N SER A 354 -21.42 -10.68 -2.34
CA SER A 354 -22.38 -11.78 -2.45
C SER A 354 -22.20 -12.87 -1.39
N ILE A 355 -20.99 -13.02 -0.86
CA ILE A 355 -20.68 -13.95 0.26
C ILE A 355 -20.68 -13.28 1.63
N GLY A 356 -21.12 -12.01 1.71
CA GLY A 356 -21.29 -11.27 2.96
C GLY A 356 -20.06 -10.53 3.46
N ILE A 357 -18.99 -10.39 2.66
CA ILE A 357 -17.84 -9.55 3.00
C ILE A 357 -18.21 -8.08 2.79
N ASP A 358 -18.01 -7.26 3.84
CA ASP A 358 -18.24 -5.81 3.77
C ASP A 358 -17.25 -5.14 2.79
N PRO A 359 -17.70 -4.15 1.99
CA PRO A 359 -16.83 -3.44 1.06
C PRO A 359 -15.60 -2.78 1.68
N ILE A 360 -15.70 -2.27 2.91
CA ILE A 360 -14.57 -1.67 3.65
C ILE A 360 -13.58 -2.78 4.05
N GLN A 361 -14.07 -3.90 4.59
CA GLN A 361 -13.25 -5.06 4.90
C GLN A 361 -12.52 -5.58 3.66
N PHE A 362 -13.24 -5.71 2.53
CA PHE A 362 -12.63 -6.13 1.27
C PHE A 362 -11.52 -5.18 0.81
N GLY A 363 -11.68 -3.87 1.00
CA GLY A 363 -10.63 -2.89 0.71
C GLY A 363 -9.35 -3.14 1.49
N ILE A 364 -9.46 -3.44 2.78
CA ILE A 364 -8.30 -3.79 3.62
C ILE A 364 -7.67 -5.12 3.17
N MET A 365 -8.49 -6.11 2.79
CA MET A 365 -8.01 -7.37 2.20
C MET A 365 -7.22 -7.13 0.92
N VAL A 366 -7.73 -6.31 0.01
CA VAL A 366 -7.05 -5.96 -1.24
C VAL A 366 -5.70 -5.30 -0.96
N VAL A 367 -5.67 -4.30 -0.07
CA VAL A 367 -4.44 -3.57 0.28
C VAL A 367 -3.39 -4.51 0.87
N LEU A 368 -3.75 -5.39 1.80
CA LEU A 368 -2.78 -6.32 2.39
C LEU A 368 -2.34 -7.40 1.41
N ASN A 369 -3.24 -7.97 0.61
CA ASN A 369 -2.89 -8.94 -0.43
C ASN A 369 -1.86 -8.35 -1.42
N CYS A 370 -2.13 -7.14 -1.91
CA CYS A 370 -1.21 -6.44 -2.81
C CYS A 370 0.13 -6.16 -2.11
N GLY A 371 0.10 -5.76 -0.83
CA GLY A 371 1.31 -5.56 -0.02
C GLY A 371 2.18 -6.82 0.05
N ILE A 372 1.58 -7.98 0.32
CA ILE A 372 2.29 -9.28 0.30
C ILE A 372 2.83 -9.59 -1.10
N GLY A 373 2.02 -9.31 -2.13
CA GLY A 373 2.42 -9.52 -3.53
C GLY A 373 3.63 -8.69 -3.93
N LEU A 374 3.72 -7.41 -3.51
CA LEU A 374 4.87 -6.54 -3.76
C LEU A 374 6.20 -7.05 -3.17
N LEU A 375 6.14 -7.98 -2.24
CA LEU A 375 7.33 -8.66 -1.67
C LEU A 375 7.63 -9.98 -2.35
N THR A 376 6.71 -10.49 -3.18
CA THR A 376 6.76 -11.86 -3.69
C THR A 376 7.27 -11.89 -5.14
N PRO A 377 8.24 -12.77 -5.48
CA PRO A 377 8.63 -12.98 -6.88
C PRO A 377 7.42 -13.40 -7.74
N PRO A 378 7.39 -13.12 -9.08
CA PRO A 378 8.53 -12.77 -9.93
C PRO A 378 8.87 -11.28 -10.01
N VAL A 379 7.93 -10.35 -9.77
CA VAL A 379 8.22 -8.92 -9.86
C VAL A 379 8.66 -8.36 -8.51
N GLY A 380 7.80 -8.34 -7.49
CA GLY A 380 8.16 -7.93 -6.14
C GLY A 380 8.86 -6.57 -6.05
N ALA A 381 8.20 -5.47 -6.41
CA ALA A 381 8.84 -4.16 -6.51
C ALA A 381 9.57 -3.74 -5.23
N VAL A 382 8.98 -3.96 -4.08
CA VAL A 382 9.56 -3.65 -2.76
C VAL A 382 10.76 -4.56 -2.45
N LEU A 383 10.69 -5.82 -2.87
CA LEU A 383 11.78 -6.79 -2.73
C LEU A 383 13.02 -6.33 -3.52
N PHE A 384 12.84 -5.82 -4.75
CA PHE A 384 13.95 -5.25 -5.54
C PHE A 384 14.56 -4.04 -4.87
N ILE A 385 13.74 -3.12 -4.34
CA ILE A 385 14.23 -1.93 -3.63
C ILE A 385 15.03 -2.34 -2.40
N GLY A 386 14.50 -3.25 -1.57
CA GLY A 386 15.21 -3.75 -0.39
C GLY A 386 16.54 -4.43 -0.72
N SER A 387 16.56 -5.27 -1.77
CA SER A 387 17.78 -5.91 -2.26
C SER A 387 18.81 -4.89 -2.72
N ALA A 388 18.39 -3.84 -3.44
CA ALA A 388 19.27 -2.77 -3.91
C ALA A 388 19.83 -1.92 -2.77
N VAL A 389 19.00 -1.51 -1.80
CA VAL A 389 19.40 -0.74 -0.62
C VAL A 389 20.39 -1.52 0.23
N ALA A 390 20.11 -2.80 0.48
CA ALA A 390 20.96 -3.67 1.29
C ALA A 390 22.22 -4.15 0.54
N LYS A 391 22.25 -4.04 -0.79
CA LYS A 391 23.29 -4.61 -1.67
C LYS A 391 23.45 -6.12 -1.48
N ILE A 392 22.35 -6.83 -1.28
CA ILE A 392 22.29 -8.29 -1.05
C ILE A 392 21.51 -8.94 -2.20
N PRO A 393 21.95 -10.10 -2.71
CA PRO A 393 21.22 -10.82 -3.74
C PRO A 393 19.78 -11.14 -3.33
N MET A 394 18.84 -10.95 -4.26
CA MET A 394 17.39 -11.09 -4.02
C MET A 394 17.03 -12.48 -3.47
N GLU A 395 17.69 -13.54 -3.92
CA GLU A 395 17.41 -14.92 -3.48
C GLU A 395 17.67 -15.11 -1.98
N LYS A 396 18.66 -14.39 -1.41
CA LYS A 396 18.93 -14.42 0.04
C LYS A 396 17.86 -13.67 0.81
N VAL A 397 17.43 -12.52 0.28
CA VAL A 397 16.35 -11.73 0.89
C VAL A 397 15.05 -12.53 0.89
N VAL A 398 14.66 -13.14 -0.23
CA VAL A 398 13.45 -13.99 -0.33
C VAL A 398 13.47 -15.11 0.71
N LYS A 399 14.59 -15.81 0.87
CA LYS A 399 14.72 -16.89 1.87
C LYS A 399 14.54 -16.37 3.30
N ALA A 400 15.12 -15.19 3.61
CA ALA A 400 14.98 -14.57 4.92
C ALA A 400 13.54 -14.04 5.18
N THR A 401 12.79 -13.73 4.12
CA THR A 401 11.41 -13.23 4.22
C THR A 401 10.39 -14.35 4.47
N LEU A 402 10.71 -15.61 4.18
CA LEU A 402 9.76 -16.73 4.31
C LEU A 402 9.03 -16.81 5.67
N PRO A 403 9.69 -16.64 6.84
CA PRO A 403 8.99 -16.65 8.13
C PRO A 403 8.02 -15.48 8.28
N PHE A 404 8.33 -14.32 7.67
CA PHE A 404 7.50 -13.13 7.71
C PHE A 404 6.27 -13.26 6.81
N TYR A 405 6.37 -13.95 5.66
CA TYR A 405 5.18 -14.28 4.86
C TYR A 405 4.16 -15.06 5.68
N LEU A 406 4.61 -15.99 6.54
CA LEU A 406 3.69 -16.70 7.42
C LEU A 406 2.95 -15.75 8.36
N CYS A 407 3.65 -14.78 8.96
CA CYS A 407 3.05 -13.75 9.81
C CYS A 407 2.03 -12.90 9.04
N MET A 408 2.37 -12.48 7.82
CA MET A 408 1.50 -11.67 6.96
C MET A 408 0.27 -12.44 6.50
N ILE A 409 0.42 -13.71 6.11
CA ILE A 409 -0.68 -14.59 5.69
C ILE A 409 -1.63 -14.87 6.86
N ILE A 410 -1.11 -15.11 8.06
CA ILE A 410 -1.95 -15.27 9.26
C ILE A 410 -2.76 -14.00 9.51
N THR A 411 -2.13 -12.83 9.42
CA THR A 411 -2.81 -11.53 9.55
C THR A 411 -3.89 -11.36 8.48
N LEU A 412 -3.60 -11.71 7.23
CA LEU A 412 -4.55 -11.65 6.12
C LEU A 412 -5.77 -12.55 6.37
N LEU A 413 -5.55 -13.78 6.81
CA LEU A 413 -6.64 -14.71 7.13
C LEU A 413 -7.49 -14.21 8.30
N LEU A 414 -6.87 -13.64 9.34
CA LEU A 414 -7.60 -13.03 10.45
C LEU A 414 -8.47 -11.85 9.97
N ILE A 415 -7.95 -10.98 9.12
CA ILE A 415 -8.72 -9.86 8.53
C ILE A 415 -9.86 -10.38 7.66
N THR A 416 -9.63 -11.46 6.91
CA THR A 416 -10.64 -12.06 6.01
C THR A 416 -11.80 -12.67 6.80
N PHE A 417 -11.52 -13.41 7.87
CA PHE A 417 -12.55 -14.20 8.58
C PHE A 417 -13.06 -13.55 9.86
N VAL A 418 -12.43 -12.46 10.34
CA VAL A 418 -12.87 -11.71 11.52
C VAL A 418 -13.18 -10.27 11.14
N PRO A 419 -14.42 -9.97 10.68
CA PRO A 419 -14.80 -8.63 10.20
C PRO A 419 -14.56 -7.52 11.24
N GLY A 420 -14.70 -7.85 12.54
CA GLY A 420 -14.48 -6.91 13.63
C GLY A 420 -13.08 -6.27 13.65
N ILE A 421 -12.06 -6.94 13.10
CA ILE A 421 -10.70 -6.37 13.04
C ILE A 421 -10.68 -5.11 12.15
N SER A 422 -11.37 -5.14 11.03
CA SER A 422 -11.45 -3.98 10.11
C SER A 422 -12.63 -3.05 10.41
N LEU A 423 -13.76 -3.59 10.88
CA LEU A 423 -15.01 -2.82 10.98
C LEU A 423 -15.27 -2.22 12.37
N TRP A 424 -14.54 -2.66 13.41
CA TRP A 424 -14.75 -2.16 14.77
C TRP A 424 -14.54 -0.65 14.90
N LEU A 425 -13.41 -0.13 14.41
CA LEU A 425 -13.11 1.29 14.51
C LEU A 425 -14.07 2.16 13.67
N PRO A 426 -14.36 1.81 12.40
CA PRO A 426 -15.41 2.49 11.64
C PRO A 426 -16.79 2.47 12.32
N SER A 427 -17.20 1.36 12.91
CA SER A 427 -18.53 1.26 13.57
C SER A 427 -18.66 2.15 14.81
N VAL A 428 -17.54 2.53 15.45
CA VAL A 428 -17.54 3.39 16.64
C VAL A 428 -17.47 4.88 16.28
N PHE A 429 -16.73 5.23 15.23
CA PHE A 429 -16.37 6.63 14.92
C PHE A 429 -16.91 7.17 13.59
N ALA A 430 -17.32 6.30 12.65
CA ALA A 430 -17.94 6.76 11.42
C ALA A 430 -19.46 6.89 11.62
N HIS A 431 -19.94 8.12 11.63
CA HIS A 431 -21.37 8.47 11.68
C HIS A 431 -21.87 8.78 10.28
#